data_8756574e652f9b37705f116cc23ae654
#
_entry.id   8756574e652f9b37705f116cc23ae654
#
_cell.length_a   1.000
_cell.length_b   1.000
_cell.length_c   1.000
_cell.angle_alpha   90.00
_cell.angle_beta   90.00
_cell.angle_gamma   90.00
#
_symmetry.space_group_name_H-M   'P 1'
#
loop_
_entity.id
_entity.type
_entity.pdbx_description
1 polymer ?
#
loop_
_entity_poly.entity_id
_entity_poly.type
_entity_poly.pdbx_seq_one_letter_code
_entity_poly.pdbx_strand_id
1 'polypeptide(L)'
;KKASALIGDVSVENGGPGVVLIRPLLKGGALPGAEILKAVRDTLNDDKVRPLTDYLKVETPEVIKYNIRVRYWIDRGDAVASAAIEKRVNEAVTDFVAWQKEKLGRDINPTELQYRIRAAGAKRAEITEPIFTPVGIGAVAIADVQTVTLEGLEDG
;
A
#
# COMPACT_ATOMS: atom_id res chain seq x y z
N LYS A 1 -19.76 -13.70 7.71
CA LYS A 1 -20.33 -12.59 6.93
C LYS A 1 -19.78 -11.23 7.35
N LYS A 2 -19.66 -10.96 8.66
CA LYS A 2 -19.08 -9.69 9.14
C LYS A 2 -17.63 -9.56 8.74
N ALA A 3 -16.87 -10.67 8.80
CA ALA A 3 -15.45 -10.64 8.41
C ALA A 3 -15.29 -10.29 6.93
N SER A 4 -16.12 -10.84 6.04
CA SER A 4 -16.00 -10.57 4.60
C SER A 4 -16.31 -9.12 4.25
N ALA A 5 -17.18 -8.45 5.02
CA ALA A 5 -17.48 -7.04 4.81
C ALA A 5 -16.30 -6.12 5.13
N LEU A 6 -15.40 -6.57 6.01
CA LEU A 6 -14.23 -5.80 6.43
C LEU A 6 -12.99 -6.07 5.58
N ILE A 7 -12.99 -7.15 4.80
CA ILE A 7 -11.83 -7.56 4.02
C ILE A 7 -11.75 -6.76 2.73
N GLY A 8 -10.57 -6.17 2.49
CA GLY A 8 -10.29 -5.43 1.27
C GLY A 8 -9.54 -6.24 0.24
N ASP A 9 -8.72 -7.19 0.68
CA ASP A 9 -7.95 -8.04 -0.21
C ASP A 9 -7.59 -9.35 0.51
N VAL A 10 -7.24 -10.36 -0.26
CA VAL A 10 -6.89 -11.68 0.28
C VAL A 10 -5.83 -12.30 -0.62
N SER A 11 -4.79 -12.92 -0.04
CA SER A 11 -3.89 -13.77 -0.78
C SER A 11 -4.11 -15.24 -0.39
N VAL A 12 -3.94 -16.11 -1.37
CA VAL A 12 -4.00 -17.56 -1.20
C VAL A 12 -2.71 -18.14 -1.75
N GLU A 13 -1.96 -18.82 -0.90
CA GLU A 13 -0.66 -19.34 -1.25
C GLU A 13 -0.54 -20.81 -0.87
N ASN A 14 0.42 -21.49 -1.49
CA ASN A 14 0.80 -22.82 -1.06
C ASN A 14 1.65 -22.68 0.22
N GLY A 15 1.16 -23.20 1.32
CA GLY A 15 1.84 -23.15 2.62
C GLY A 15 2.71 -24.36 2.90
N GLY A 16 2.91 -25.23 1.91
CA GLY A 16 3.62 -26.48 2.06
C GLY A 16 2.74 -27.65 1.64
N PRO A 17 3.26 -28.91 1.65
CA PRO A 17 2.45 -30.07 1.27
C PRO A 17 1.18 -30.18 2.12
N GLY A 18 0.01 -30.20 1.46
CA GLY A 18 -1.27 -30.30 2.12
C GLY A 18 -1.69 -29.07 2.92
N VAL A 19 -1.05 -27.92 2.71
CA VAL A 19 -1.35 -26.69 3.44
C VAL A 19 -1.71 -25.57 2.48
N VAL A 20 -2.83 -24.90 2.74
CA VAL A 20 -3.24 -23.69 2.03
C VAL A 20 -3.11 -22.52 3.00
N LEU A 21 -2.32 -21.53 2.62
CA LEU A 21 -2.07 -20.33 3.44
C LEU A 21 -2.89 -19.16 2.92
N ILE A 22 -3.67 -18.59 3.80
CA ILE A 22 -4.54 -17.46 3.48
C ILE A 22 -4.15 -16.26 4.33
N ARG A 23 -3.98 -15.12 3.67
CA ARG A 23 -3.65 -13.86 4.34
C ARG A 23 -4.67 -12.80 3.95
N PRO A 24 -5.59 -12.44 4.86
CA PRO A 24 -6.55 -11.37 4.60
C PRO A 24 -5.97 -10.00 4.94
N LEU A 25 -6.36 -8.98 4.18
CA LEU A 25 -6.03 -7.59 4.45
C LEU A 25 -7.36 -6.84 4.58
N LEU A 26 -7.49 -6.01 5.59
CA LEU A 26 -8.72 -5.25 5.80
C LEU A 26 -8.81 -4.08 4.83
N LYS A 27 -10.01 -3.58 4.62
CA LYS A 27 -10.23 -2.38 3.81
C LYS A 27 -9.40 -1.23 4.36
N GLY A 28 -8.82 -0.44 3.46
CA GLY A 28 -7.92 0.63 3.84
C GLY A 28 -6.52 0.17 4.22
N GLY A 29 -6.21 -1.11 4.07
CA GLY A 29 -4.88 -1.64 4.32
C GLY A 29 -4.57 -1.93 5.78
N ALA A 30 -5.57 -1.97 6.65
CA ALA A 30 -5.37 -2.33 8.04
C ALA A 30 -5.09 -3.82 8.18
N LEU A 31 -4.25 -4.19 9.15
CA LEU A 31 -3.93 -5.58 9.41
C LEU A 31 -5.04 -6.23 10.26
N PRO A 32 -5.42 -7.48 9.96
CA PRO A 32 -6.46 -8.15 10.74
C PRO A 32 -5.95 -8.54 12.13
N GLY A 33 -6.81 -8.37 13.13
CA GLY A 33 -6.54 -8.88 14.46
C GLY A 33 -6.93 -10.36 14.58
N ALA A 34 -6.66 -10.93 15.76
CA ALA A 34 -6.91 -12.35 16.01
C ALA A 34 -8.36 -12.76 15.78
N GLU A 35 -9.32 -11.89 16.11
CA GLU A 35 -10.74 -12.18 15.94
C GLU A 35 -11.11 -12.32 14.47
N ILE A 36 -10.58 -11.45 13.62
CA ILE A 36 -10.84 -11.49 12.17
C ILE A 36 -10.21 -12.75 11.57
N LEU A 37 -8.97 -13.07 11.96
CA LEU A 37 -8.30 -14.27 11.47
C LEU A 37 -9.09 -15.53 11.84
N LYS A 38 -9.58 -15.57 13.07
CA LYS A 38 -10.42 -16.69 13.52
C LYS A 38 -11.71 -16.77 12.74
N ALA A 39 -12.39 -15.64 12.52
CA ALA A 39 -13.64 -15.60 11.77
C ALA A 39 -13.45 -16.09 10.33
N VAL A 40 -12.36 -15.68 9.69
CA VAL A 40 -12.01 -16.14 8.35
C VAL A 40 -11.77 -17.65 8.34
N ARG A 41 -10.99 -18.14 9.30
CA ARG A 41 -10.69 -19.57 9.42
C ARG A 41 -11.98 -20.38 9.61
N ASP A 42 -12.85 -19.94 10.52
CA ASP A 42 -14.08 -20.64 10.81
C ASP A 42 -15.02 -20.68 9.59
N THR A 43 -15.11 -19.58 8.86
CA THR A 43 -15.93 -19.51 7.64
C THR A 43 -15.39 -20.46 6.57
N LEU A 44 -14.08 -20.51 6.37
CA LEU A 44 -13.47 -21.31 5.33
C LEU A 44 -13.39 -22.80 5.70
N ASN A 45 -13.43 -23.12 6.97
CA ASN A 45 -13.46 -24.52 7.44
C ASN A 45 -14.89 -25.09 7.48
N ASP A 46 -15.89 -24.30 7.14
CA ASP A 46 -17.26 -24.81 7.03
C ASP A 46 -17.33 -25.82 5.90
N ASP A 47 -17.85 -27.02 6.19
CA ASP A 47 -17.96 -28.12 5.22
C ASP A 47 -18.77 -27.75 3.98
N LYS A 48 -19.65 -26.76 4.11
CA LYS A 48 -20.47 -26.27 2.99
C LYS A 48 -19.68 -25.40 2.03
N VAL A 49 -18.52 -24.89 2.45
CA VAL A 49 -17.73 -23.96 1.68
C VAL A 49 -16.66 -24.68 0.86
N ARG A 50 -16.06 -25.75 1.41
CA ARG A 50 -15.01 -26.49 0.71
C ARG A 50 -14.91 -27.94 1.15
N PRO A 51 -14.46 -28.82 0.26
CA PRO A 51 -14.05 -30.18 0.64
C PRO A 51 -12.79 -30.13 1.52
N LEU A 52 -12.70 -31.03 2.49
CA LEU A 52 -11.64 -31.00 3.48
C LEU A 52 -10.51 -31.99 3.13
N THR A 53 -9.62 -31.60 2.24
CA THR A 53 -8.42 -32.40 1.96
C THR A 53 -7.14 -31.71 2.41
N ASP A 54 -7.18 -30.37 2.54
CA ASP A 54 -6.00 -29.61 2.89
C ASP A 54 -6.16 -28.92 4.26
N TYR A 55 -5.05 -28.77 4.95
CA TYR A 55 -5.01 -27.99 6.17
C TYR A 55 -5.04 -26.49 5.80
N LEU A 56 -5.93 -25.74 6.44
CA LEU A 56 -6.09 -24.32 6.18
C LEU A 56 -5.37 -23.51 7.26
N LYS A 57 -4.48 -22.62 6.83
CA LYS A 57 -3.74 -21.73 7.71
C LYS A 57 -4.11 -20.30 7.38
N VAL A 58 -4.56 -19.53 8.37
CA VAL A 58 -4.95 -18.13 8.19
C VAL A 58 -4.03 -17.27 9.03
N GLU A 59 -3.27 -16.39 8.38
CA GLU A 59 -2.25 -15.55 9.02
C GLU A 59 -2.38 -14.10 8.59
N THR A 60 -1.86 -13.19 9.42
CA THR A 60 -1.76 -11.79 9.05
C THR A 60 -0.75 -11.63 7.91
N PRO A 61 -0.94 -10.65 7.03
CA PRO A 61 0.05 -10.36 5.99
C PRO A 61 1.41 -9.99 6.56
N GLU A 62 2.46 -10.28 5.81
CA GLU A 62 3.79 -9.75 6.10
C GLU A 62 3.80 -8.24 5.80
N VAL A 63 4.55 -7.49 6.57
CA VAL A 63 4.67 -6.04 6.38
C VAL A 63 6.04 -5.71 5.84
N ILE A 64 6.07 -5.02 4.71
CA ILE A 64 7.29 -4.45 4.13
C ILE A 64 7.23 -2.95 4.41
N LYS A 65 8.14 -2.46 5.25
CA LYS A 65 8.20 -1.03 5.53
C LYS A 65 9.10 -0.33 4.52
N TYR A 66 8.71 0.88 4.14
CA TYR A 66 9.52 1.72 3.26
C TYR A 66 9.44 3.16 3.71
N ASN A 67 10.42 3.95 3.32
CA ASN A 67 10.44 5.38 3.61
C ASN A 67 10.14 6.17 2.34
N ILE A 68 9.66 7.37 2.51
CA ILE A 68 9.48 8.32 1.43
C ILE A 68 10.42 9.50 1.68
N ARG A 69 11.27 9.77 0.72
CA ARG A 69 12.16 10.93 0.74
C ARG A 69 12.14 11.55 -0.64
N VAL A 70 11.51 12.71 -0.74
CA VAL A 70 11.27 13.40 -2.00
C VAL A 70 11.67 14.85 -1.87
N ARG A 71 12.36 15.36 -2.87
CA ARG A 71 12.57 16.79 -3.07
C ARG A 71 11.89 17.17 -4.36
N TYR A 72 11.24 18.31 -4.40
CA TYR A 72 10.57 18.75 -5.62
C TYR A 72 10.69 20.25 -5.81
N TRP A 73 10.45 20.68 -7.04
CA TRP A 73 10.52 22.07 -7.46
C TRP A 73 9.22 22.46 -8.11
N ILE A 74 8.91 23.74 -8.04
CA ILE A 74 7.74 24.31 -8.69
C ILE A 74 8.24 25.26 -9.77
N ASP A 75 7.60 25.24 -10.93
CA ASP A 75 7.93 26.17 -12.02
C ASP A 75 7.74 27.60 -11.55
N ARG A 76 8.70 28.47 -11.85
CA ARG A 76 8.62 29.88 -11.46
C ARG A 76 7.37 30.57 -12.00
N GLY A 77 6.90 30.14 -13.15
CA GLY A 77 5.65 30.62 -13.73
C GLY A 77 4.42 30.33 -12.87
N ASP A 78 4.52 29.35 -11.97
CA ASP A 78 3.43 28.96 -11.06
C ASP A 78 3.63 29.52 -9.64
N ALA A 79 4.51 30.51 -9.48
CA ALA A 79 4.86 31.04 -8.15
C ALA A 79 3.64 31.48 -7.33
N VAL A 80 2.64 32.08 -7.97
CA VAL A 80 1.42 32.54 -7.30
C VAL A 80 0.63 31.38 -6.72
N ALA A 81 0.69 30.21 -7.37
CA ALA A 81 -0.02 29.01 -6.94
C ALA A 81 0.84 28.09 -6.08
N SER A 82 2.05 28.50 -5.69
CA SER A 82 2.99 27.57 -5.05
C SER A 82 2.47 26.98 -3.74
N ALA A 83 1.77 27.75 -2.91
CA ALA A 83 1.20 27.22 -1.67
C ALA A 83 0.12 26.18 -1.93
N ALA A 84 -0.71 26.40 -2.96
CA ALA A 84 -1.74 25.44 -3.34
C ALA A 84 -1.11 24.16 -3.93
N ILE A 85 -0.04 24.31 -4.71
CA ILE A 85 0.69 23.16 -5.27
C ILE A 85 1.33 22.36 -4.15
N GLU A 86 1.96 23.02 -3.19
CA GLU A 86 2.58 22.35 -2.04
C GLU A 86 1.55 21.52 -1.28
N LYS A 87 0.38 22.07 -1.04
CA LYS A 87 -0.71 21.34 -0.39
C LYS A 87 -1.11 20.11 -1.20
N ARG A 88 -1.28 20.27 -2.52
CA ARG A 88 -1.66 19.15 -3.38
C ARG A 88 -0.58 18.08 -3.47
N VAL A 89 0.69 18.47 -3.44
CA VAL A 89 1.79 17.49 -3.41
C VAL A 89 1.75 16.68 -2.13
N ASN A 90 1.55 17.32 -0.98
CA ASN A 90 1.43 16.60 0.28
C ASN A 90 0.25 15.65 0.29
N GLU A 91 -0.89 16.09 -0.26
CA GLU A 91 -2.06 15.20 -0.41
C GLU A 91 -1.77 14.04 -1.35
N ALA A 92 -1.05 14.28 -2.45
CA ALA A 92 -0.67 13.23 -3.40
C ALA A 92 0.20 12.17 -2.75
N VAL A 93 1.13 12.57 -1.87
CA VAL A 93 1.95 11.61 -1.12
C VAL A 93 1.10 10.81 -0.15
N THR A 94 0.19 11.46 0.56
CA THR A 94 -0.75 10.78 1.47
C THR A 94 -1.60 9.77 0.70
N ASP A 95 -2.09 10.15 -0.47
CA ASP A 95 -2.88 9.27 -1.32
C ASP A 95 -2.06 8.09 -1.85
N PHE A 96 -0.80 8.32 -2.18
CA PHE A 96 0.10 7.24 -2.57
C PHE A 96 0.27 6.21 -1.45
N VAL A 97 0.49 6.68 -0.22
CA VAL A 97 0.65 5.81 0.95
C VAL A 97 -0.60 4.95 1.15
N ALA A 98 -1.78 5.54 1.02
CA ALA A 98 -3.05 4.84 1.15
C ALA A 98 -3.23 3.82 0.02
N TRP A 99 -2.93 4.21 -1.21
CA TRP A 99 -3.02 3.34 -2.38
C TRP A 99 -2.07 2.14 -2.26
N GLN A 100 -0.83 2.39 -1.82
CA GLN A 100 0.19 1.35 -1.73
C GLN A 100 -0.23 0.22 -0.80
N LYS A 101 -0.86 0.54 0.32
CA LYS A 101 -1.20 -0.46 1.34
C LYS A 101 -2.59 -1.09 1.18
N GLU A 102 -3.36 -0.71 0.19
CA GLU A 102 -4.72 -1.27 0.06
C GLU A 102 -4.76 -2.63 -0.62
N LYS A 103 -3.65 -3.08 -1.19
CA LYS A 103 -3.57 -4.38 -1.87
C LYS A 103 -2.31 -5.13 -1.49
N LEU A 104 -2.47 -6.44 -1.29
CA LEU A 104 -1.37 -7.37 -1.12
C LEU A 104 -0.61 -7.54 -2.43
N GLY A 105 0.69 -7.74 -2.34
CA GLY A 105 1.52 -8.02 -3.50
C GLY A 105 1.74 -6.84 -4.44
N ARG A 106 1.35 -5.63 -4.03
CA ARG A 106 1.56 -4.44 -4.86
C ARG A 106 2.99 -3.97 -4.69
N ASP A 107 3.77 -4.04 -5.76
CA ASP A 107 5.16 -3.59 -5.75
C ASP A 107 5.27 -2.13 -5.37
N ILE A 108 6.34 -1.79 -4.65
CA ILE A 108 6.64 -0.39 -4.32
C ILE A 108 7.22 0.23 -5.58
N ASN A 109 6.45 1.12 -6.22
CA ASN A 109 6.82 1.70 -7.50
C ASN A 109 6.96 3.22 -7.40
N PRO A 110 8.20 3.73 -7.36
CA PRO A 110 8.42 5.19 -7.30
C PRO A 110 7.89 5.93 -8.51
N THR A 111 7.70 5.26 -9.65
CA THR A 111 7.14 5.90 -10.84
C THR A 111 5.69 6.34 -10.58
N GLU A 112 4.93 5.56 -9.82
CA GLU A 112 3.57 5.97 -9.44
C GLU A 112 3.60 7.20 -8.53
N LEU A 113 4.53 7.25 -7.59
CA LEU A 113 4.70 8.42 -6.72
C LEU A 113 5.12 9.64 -7.53
N GLN A 114 6.04 9.48 -8.46
CA GLN A 114 6.48 10.53 -9.38
C GLN A 114 5.30 11.09 -10.17
N TYR A 115 4.48 10.21 -10.72
CA TYR A 115 3.31 10.61 -11.49
C TYR A 115 2.35 11.45 -10.63
N ARG A 116 2.07 11.02 -9.41
CA ARG A 116 1.14 11.72 -8.52
C ARG A 116 1.65 13.11 -8.12
N ILE A 117 2.94 13.22 -7.86
CA ILE A 117 3.57 14.51 -7.51
C ILE A 117 3.53 15.45 -8.70
N ARG A 118 3.83 14.96 -9.90
CA ARG A 118 3.76 15.75 -11.12
C ARG A 118 2.34 16.20 -11.41
N ALA A 119 1.37 15.31 -11.26
CA ALA A 119 -0.03 15.63 -11.47
C ALA A 119 -0.55 16.68 -10.48
N ALA A 120 0.06 16.77 -9.30
CA ALA A 120 -0.30 17.77 -8.29
C ALA A 120 0.23 19.16 -8.64
N GLY A 121 1.10 19.29 -9.64
CA GLY A 121 1.58 20.57 -10.13
C GLY A 121 3.07 20.83 -9.97
N ALA A 122 3.83 19.90 -9.43
CA ALA A 122 5.28 20.03 -9.33
C ALA A 122 5.91 20.03 -10.73
N LYS A 123 6.93 20.86 -10.91
CA LYS A 123 7.71 20.88 -12.15
C LYS A 123 8.50 19.58 -12.31
N ARG A 124 9.18 19.17 -11.25
CA ARG A 124 9.92 17.91 -11.20
C ARG A 124 10.11 17.47 -9.77
N ALA A 125 10.44 16.21 -9.60
CA ALA A 125 10.73 15.66 -8.28
C ALA A 125 11.90 14.69 -8.37
N GLU A 126 12.68 14.64 -7.28
CA GLU A 126 13.73 13.65 -7.10
C GLU A 126 13.34 12.76 -5.94
N ILE A 127 13.15 11.49 -6.22
CA ILE A 127 12.74 10.50 -5.23
C ILE A 127 13.96 9.66 -4.87
N THR A 128 14.51 9.91 -3.68
CA THR A 128 15.63 9.12 -3.16
C THR A 128 15.12 7.80 -2.59
N GLU A 129 13.98 7.86 -1.92
CA GLU A 129 13.26 6.69 -1.39
C GLU A 129 11.78 6.87 -1.68
N PRO A 130 11.04 5.83 -2.00
CA PRO A 130 11.48 4.44 -2.13
C PRO A 130 12.17 4.18 -3.47
N ILE A 131 12.93 3.10 -3.52
CA ILE A 131 13.38 2.51 -4.78
C ILE A 131 12.35 1.45 -5.18
N PHE A 132 12.34 1.05 -6.44
CA PHE A 132 11.43 -0.02 -6.88
C PHE A 132 11.73 -1.27 -6.08
N THR A 133 10.72 -1.84 -5.44
CA THR A 133 10.85 -3.00 -4.57
C THR A 133 9.71 -3.96 -4.83
N PRO A 134 10.01 -5.17 -5.31
CA PRO A 134 8.97 -6.19 -5.44
C PRO A 134 8.40 -6.56 -4.08
N VAL A 135 7.10 -6.78 -4.02
CA VAL A 135 6.38 -7.16 -2.80
C VAL A 135 5.73 -8.51 -3.04
N GLY A 136 6.00 -9.45 -2.15
CA GLY A 136 5.44 -10.80 -2.26
C GLY A 136 3.92 -10.81 -2.13
N ILE A 137 3.30 -11.86 -2.66
CA ILE A 137 1.84 -11.92 -2.78
C ILE A 137 1.11 -11.87 -1.43
N GLY A 138 1.74 -12.33 -0.36
CA GLY A 138 1.18 -12.29 0.99
C GLY A 138 1.65 -11.12 1.83
N ALA A 139 2.29 -10.12 1.22
CA ALA A 139 2.85 -8.98 1.92
C ALA A 139 2.17 -7.68 1.50
N VAL A 140 2.21 -6.70 2.39
CA VAL A 140 1.68 -5.36 2.16
C VAL A 140 2.77 -4.34 2.49
N ALA A 141 2.92 -3.33 1.65
CA ALA A 141 3.91 -2.27 1.86
C ALA A 141 3.29 -1.09 2.60
N ILE A 142 3.90 -0.72 3.71
CA ILE A 142 3.42 0.33 4.61
C ILE A 142 4.52 1.36 4.80
N ALA A 143 4.22 2.63 4.55
CA ALA A 143 5.17 3.71 4.72
C ALA A 143 5.52 3.91 6.20
N ASP A 144 6.80 4.19 6.45
CA ASP A 144 7.30 4.52 7.78
C ASP A 144 7.60 6.03 7.83
N VAL A 145 8.82 6.45 7.56
CA VAL A 145 9.21 7.84 7.61
C VAL A 145 8.90 8.53 6.28
N GLN A 146 8.27 9.69 6.33
CA GLN A 146 7.92 10.47 5.15
C GLN A 146 8.54 11.85 5.24
N THR A 147 9.41 12.17 4.27
CA THR A 147 10.06 13.47 4.17
C THR A 147 9.83 14.01 2.77
N VAL A 148 9.03 15.06 2.66
CA VAL A 148 8.69 15.69 1.39
C VAL A 148 9.07 17.16 1.49
N THR A 149 10.01 17.59 0.66
CA THR A 149 10.61 18.92 0.76
C THR A 149 10.41 19.71 -0.53
N LEU A 150 9.79 20.88 -0.41
CA LEU A 150 9.77 21.85 -1.50
C LEU A 150 11.11 22.59 -1.48
N GLU A 151 11.93 22.38 -2.53
CA GLU A 151 13.24 23.01 -2.62
C GLU A 151 13.17 24.47 -3.07
N GLY A 152 12.19 24.80 -3.91
CA GLY A 152 11.99 26.17 -4.37
C GLY A 152 11.42 26.26 -5.76
N LEU A 153 11.46 27.47 -6.31
CA LEU A 153 11.04 27.75 -7.67
C LEU A 153 12.19 27.50 -8.64
N GLU A 154 11.86 27.09 -9.83
CA GLU A 154 12.86 26.79 -10.85
C GLU A 154 12.34 27.23 -12.21
N ASP A 155 13.21 27.77 -13.05
CA ASP A 155 12.82 28.19 -14.39
C ASP A 155 12.58 26.97 -15.27
N GLY A 156 11.54 27.07 -16.10
CA GLY A 156 11.07 25.98 -16.94
C GLY A 156 11.86 25.68 -18.19
#